data_89033bc5e7d6ac334cacb7a911449509
#
_entry.id   89033bc5e7d6ac334cacb7a911449509
#
_cell.length_a   1.000
_cell.length_b   1.000
_cell.length_c   1.000
_cell.angle_alpha   90.00
_cell.angle_beta   90.00
_cell.angle_gamma   90.00
#
_symmetry.space_group_name_H-M   'P 1'
#
loop_
_entity.id
_entity.type
_entity.pdbx_description
1 polymer ?
#
loop_
_entity_poly.entity_id
_entity_poly.type
_entity_poly.pdbx_seq_one_letter_code
_entity_poly.pdbx_strand_id
1 'polypeptide(L)'
;MSLSTLSIKRPVMTIVMNLTIVLFGIIGYTYLGVREFPSIDPAQVSIRTNYTGANADIIESQITEPLEKAINSIDGIRNITSSSAQGSSSITVEFNLDKDLEEAANDVRDKVSQAIRSLPQDIDAPPVVSKADANSDAIISMTVQSDTRSQLELSDYAENVISQRLETIPGVSGVQIWGQKRYAMRLWIDPVKLASYGCTVAEVRSALNQQNVELPSGKLTGNNTELTVKTIGNLATAEEFSNIIIRTDGAKTVRLSDIGRAELGPENIETKLSQSGLPLIGLAIVPRPGANYLDISKSFYEQYEALKKDLPKDIKLNIALDNTIFVKKSVLEVAETLGISILLVILIIYLFFRDWAIAFRPLIDIPVSLIATFFIMWLFGFSINVLTLLAIVLATGLVVDDGIVVTENIFKKVEEGMTPIEAAIKGSNEIFFAVISISVTLAAVFLPVIFLEGFVGRLFREFGVVIGAAVLISAFVSLTLTPMLNAYLMKGGEQKKSKFYIATEPYFQKLNTNYANSLGKFMNRKWLSFPILIACFGLIYVFYNLIQKETAPYDDRSSLVLRMTAPEGASYEYMDRFMQEVSQLVDDSIPQKKSCLNDHITRIWIVIGE
;
A
#
# COMPACT_ATOMS: atom_id res chain seq x y z
N MET A 1 39.19 -27.62 8.59
CA MET A 1 38.37 -27.50 9.78
C MET A 1 36.96 -27.12 9.34
N SER A 2 35.95 -27.83 9.80
CA SER A 2 34.57 -27.43 9.51
C SER A 2 34.20 -26.12 10.24
N LEU A 3 33.21 -25.42 9.73
CA LEU A 3 32.69 -24.18 10.33
C LEU A 3 32.29 -24.40 11.80
N SER A 4 31.62 -25.52 12.09
CA SER A 4 31.20 -25.92 13.44
C SER A 4 32.39 -26.13 14.40
N THR A 5 33.45 -26.80 13.93
CA THR A 5 34.68 -27.00 14.74
C THR A 5 35.35 -25.67 15.07
N LEU A 6 35.40 -24.74 14.13
CA LEU A 6 35.96 -23.39 14.36
C LEU A 6 35.14 -22.62 15.40
N SER A 7 33.83 -22.68 15.27
CA SER A 7 32.89 -22.01 16.19
C SER A 7 32.98 -22.53 17.62
N ILE A 8 33.15 -23.83 17.82
CA ILE A 8 33.34 -24.43 19.14
C ILE A 8 34.69 -24.02 19.76
N LYS A 9 35.76 -23.99 18.95
CA LYS A 9 37.10 -23.62 19.43
C LYS A 9 37.25 -22.12 19.72
N ARG A 10 36.41 -21.26 19.10
CA ARG A 10 36.45 -19.80 19.27
C ARG A 10 35.06 -19.25 19.65
N PRO A 11 34.56 -19.52 20.87
CA PRO A 11 33.19 -19.18 21.24
C PRO A 11 32.92 -17.67 21.22
N VAL A 12 33.90 -16.84 21.60
CA VAL A 12 33.75 -15.38 21.57
C VAL A 12 33.51 -14.89 20.13
N MET A 13 34.26 -15.41 19.17
CA MET A 13 34.08 -15.07 17.75
C MET A 13 32.67 -15.45 17.27
N THR A 14 32.18 -16.62 17.66
CA THR A 14 30.85 -17.10 17.29
C THR A 14 29.74 -16.23 17.85
N ILE A 15 29.85 -15.84 19.13
CA ILE A 15 28.88 -14.93 19.77
C ILE A 15 28.88 -13.58 19.09
N VAL A 16 30.07 -12.98 18.89
CA VAL A 16 30.18 -11.67 18.23
C VAL A 16 29.60 -11.68 16.82
N MET A 17 29.88 -12.73 16.05
CA MET A 17 29.37 -12.86 14.69
C MET A 17 27.85 -12.96 14.65
N ASN A 18 27.24 -13.79 15.52
CA ASN A 18 25.78 -13.91 15.60
C ASN A 18 25.13 -12.63 16.16
N LEU A 19 25.74 -11.96 17.14
CA LEU A 19 25.27 -10.65 17.63
C LEU A 19 25.34 -9.58 16.54
N THR A 20 26.38 -9.60 15.71
CA THR A 20 26.51 -8.67 14.56
C THR A 20 25.37 -8.89 13.56
N ILE A 21 25.03 -10.14 13.25
CA ILE A 21 23.91 -10.48 12.36
C ILE A 21 22.58 -9.98 12.95
N VAL A 22 22.35 -10.20 14.25
CA VAL A 22 21.15 -9.67 14.95
C VAL A 22 21.12 -8.15 14.93
N LEU A 23 22.26 -7.49 15.17
CA LEU A 23 22.33 -6.02 15.11
C LEU A 23 21.95 -5.48 13.73
N PHE A 24 22.48 -6.07 12.65
CA PHE A 24 22.08 -5.70 11.29
C PHE A 24 20.59 -5.97 11.04
N GLY A 25 20.05 -7.07 11.58
CA GLY A 25 18.61 -7.35 11.48
C GLY A 25 17.75 -6.30 12.17
N ILE A 26 18.14 -5.86 13.38
CA ILE A 26 17.44 -4.78 14.11
C ILE A 26 17.52 -3.46 13.31
N ILE A 27 18.71 -3.12 12.79
CA ILE A 27 18.87 -1.94 11.94
C ILE A 27 17.96 -2.06 10.71
N GLY A 28 17.97 -3.20 10.00
CA GLY A 28 17.10 -3.41 8.86
C GLY A 28 15.62 -3.21 9.21
N TYR A 29 15.17 -3.77 10.33
CA TYR A 29 13.79 -3.61 10.80
C TYR A 29 13.38 -2.13 10.98
N THR A 30 14.27 -1.26 11.50
CA THR A 30 13.95 0.15 11.71
C THR A 30 13.77 0.97 10.43
N TYR A 31 14.31 0.48 9.30
CA TYR A 31 14.18 1.14 8.01
C TYR A 31 13.09 0.54 7.10
N LEU A 32 12.46 -0.57 7.52
CA LEU A 32 11.40 -1.20 6.74
C LEU A 32 10.07 -0.46 6.91
N GLY A 33 9.44 -0.09 5.79
CA GLY A 33 8.07 0.41 5.78
C GLY A 33 7.07 -0.70 6.11
N VAL A 34 5.98 -0.34 6.80
CA VAL A 34 4.87 -1.26 7.10
C VAL A 34 3.68 -0.89 6.22
N ARG A 35 3.18 -1.85 5.45
CA ARG A 35 2.04 -1.67 4.55
C ARG A 35 1.19 -2.95 4.49
N GLU A 36 0.07 -2.91 3.80
CA GLU A 36 -0.82 -4.07 3.69
C GLU A 36 -0.24 -5.15 2.77
N PHE A 37 0.12 -4.77 1.54
CA PHE A 37 0.67 -5.65 0.51
C PHE A 37 2.03 -5.15 0.00
N PRO A 38 2.82 -6.02 -0.66
CA PRO A 38 3.99 -5.60 -1.41
C PRO A 38 3.66 -4.52 -2.44
N SER A 39 4.65 -3.78 -2.90
CA SER A 39 4.48 -2.86 -4.05
C SER A 39 4.40 -3.67 -5.34
N ILE A 40 3.17 -3.95 -5.77
CA ILE A 40 2.86 -4.82 -6.91
C ILE A 40 2.34 -4.08 -8.12
N ASP A 41 2.14 -2.77 -7.98
CA ASP A 41 1.48 -1.98 -8.99
C ASP A 41 2.39 -1.76 -10.19
N PRO A 42 1.85 -1.89 -11.41
CA PRO A 42 2.56 -1.47 -12.61
C PRO A 42 2.81 0.03 -12.56
N ALA A 43 3.89 0.46 -13.19
CA ALA A 43 4.13 1.87 -13.36
C ALA A 43 2.97 2.47 -14.17
N GLN A 44 2.27 3.43 -13.59
CA GLN A 44 1.18 4.14 -14.26
C GLN A 44 1.50 5.62 -14.35
N VAL A 45 1.20 6.21 -15.52
CA VAL A 45 1.35 7.65 -15.77
C VAL A 45 0.01 8.18 -16.28
N SER A 46 -0.48 9.23 -15.61
CA SER A 46 -1.73 9.90 -15.98
C SER A 46 -1.42 11.23 -16.66
N ILE A 47 -2.09 11.49 -17.77
CA ILE A 47 -2.02 12.75 -18.50
C ILE A 47 -3.42 13.38 -18.45
N ARG A 48 -3.48 14.63 -17.99
CA ARG A 48 -4.73 15.41 -17.98
C ARG A 48 -4.56 16.69 -18.78
N THR A 49 -5.58 16.97 -19.59
CA THR A 49 -5.64 18.19 -20.41
C THR A 49 -7.04 18.78 -20.28
N ASN A 50 -7.13 20.09 -20.01
CA ASN A 50 -8.40 20.81 -19.96
C ASN A 50 -8.52 21.70 -21.20
N TYR A 51 -9.71 21.70 -21.79
CA TYR A 51 -10.07 22.57 -22.89
C TYR A 51 -11.51 23.02 -22.71
N THR A 52 -11.69 24.04 -21.91
CA THR A 52 -12.99 24.54 -21.50
C THR A 52 -13.88 24.94 -22.67
N GLY A 53 -15.11 24.43 -22.68
CA GLY A 53 -16.11 24.70 -23.72
C GLY A 53 -16.10 23.71 -24.89
N ALA A 54 -15.11 22.84 -25.02
CA ALA A 54 -15.10 21.79 -26.04
C ALA A 54 -16.02 20.62 -25.63
N ASN A 55 -16.76 20.08 -26.58
CA ASN A 55 -17.52 18.85 -26.37
C ASN A 55 -16.61 17.61 -26.39
N ALA A 56 -17.13 16.45 -26.01
CA ALA A 56 -16.37 15.21 -25.93
C ALA A 56 -15.72 14.80 -27.27
N ASP A 57 -16.41 14.97 -28.38
CA ASP A 57 -15.90 14.63 -29.73
C ASP A 57 -14.71 15.50 -30.15
N ILE A 58 -14.76 16.80 -29.81
CA ILE A 58 -13.64 17.72 -30.03
C ILE A 58 -12.46 17.37 -29.15
N ILE A 59 -12.71 17.06 -27.87
CA ILE A 59 -11.66 16.61 -26.93
C ILE A 59 -11.01 15.33 -27.46
N GLU A 60 -11.81 14.36 -27.93
CA GLU A 60 -11.30 13.11 -28.46
C GLU A 60 -10.41 13.35 -29.68
N SER A 61 -10.95 14.03 -30.72
CA SER A 61 -10.26 14.20 -31.99
C SER A 61 -9.08 15.16 -31.97
N GLN A 62 -9.11 16.22 -31.14
CA GLN A 62 -8.09 17.27 -31.14
C GLN A 62 -7.08 17.17 -29.97
N ILE A 63 -7.41 16.45 -28.93
CA ILE A 63 -6.56 16.34 -27.73
C ILE A 63 -6.17 14.88 -27.49
N THR A 64 -7.15 14.00 -27.25
CA THR A 64 -6.90 12.63 -26.79
C THR A 64 -6.18 11.82 -27.87
N GLU A 65 -6.70 11.77 -29.07
CA GLU A 65 -6.12 10.98 -30.17
C GLU A 65 -4.70 11.42 -30.58
N PRO A 66 -4.37 12.72 -30.72
CA PRO A 66 -2.99 13.17 -30.95
C PRO A 66 -2.02 12.78 -29.83
N LEU A 67 -2.45 12.87 -28.56
CA LEU A 67 -1.63 12.48 -27.42
C LEU A 67 -1.44 10.96 -27.38
N GLU A 68 -2.48 10.16 -27.57
CA GLU A 68 -2.39 8.69 -27.64
C GLU A 68 -1.43 8.24 -28.74
N LYS A 69 -1.52 8.81 -29.95
CA LYS A 69 -0.62 8.51 -31.06
C LYS A 69 0.84 8.78 -30.73
N ALA A 70 1.12 9.88 -30.05
CA ALA A 70 2.47 10.22 -29.62
C ALA A 70 3.00 9.25 -28.55
N ILE A 71 2.17 8.93 -27.56
CA ILE A 71 2.51 8.08 -26.41
C ILE A 71 2.66 6.62 -26.82
N ASN A 72 1.84 6.12 -27.73
CA ASN A 72 1.86 4.72 -28.18
C ASN A 72 3.20 4.25 -28.76
N SER A 73 4.10 5.18 -29.07
CA SER A 73 5.45 4.88 -29.56
C SER A 73 6.45 4.56 -28.44
N ILE A 74 6.05 4.63 -27.18
CA ILE A 74 6.92 4.37 -26.02
C ILE A 74 6.99 2.85 -25.80
N ASP A 75 8.20 2.36 -25.55
CA ASP A 75 8.42 0.94 -25.27
C ASP A 75 7.98 0.55 -23.86
N GLY A 76 7.50 -0.68 -23.71
CA GLY A 76 7.07 -1.22 -22.43
C GLY A 76 5.65 -0.83 -22.01
N ILE A 77 4.86 -0.21 -22.86
CA ILE A 77 3.43 0.04 -22.59
C ILE A 77 2.66 -1.28 -22.63
N ARG A 78 1.87 -1.52 -21.60
CA ARG A 78 0.95 -2.65 -21.50
C ARG A 78 -0.46 -2.29 -21.95
N ASN A 79 -0.94 -1.13 -21.51
CA ASN A 79 -2.29 -0.66 -21.82
C ASN A 79 -2.35 0.88 -21.79
N ILE A 80 -3.18 1.44 -22.68
CA ILE A 80 -3.56 2.85 -22.65
C ILE A 80 -5.07 2.92 -22.52
N THR A 81 -5.55 3.62 -21.52
CA THR A 81 -6.98 3.88 -21.32
C THR A 81 -7.19 5.38 -21.31
N SER A 82 -8.12 5.85 -22.11
CA SER A 82 -8.46 7.28 -22.17
C SER A 82 -9.94 7.51 -21.97
N SER A 83 -10.26 8.71 -21.50
CA SER A 83 -11.61 9.21 -21.34
C SER A 83 -11.67 10.65 -21.81
N SER A 84 -12.53 10.88 -22.80
CA SER A 84 -12.83 12.21 -23.34
C SER A 84 -14.20 12.65 -22.83
N ALA A 85 -14.21 13.69 -22.01
CA ALA A 85 -15.42 14.28 -21.47
C ALA A 85 -15.53 15.75 -21.92
N GLN A 86 -16.69 16.37 -21.69
CA GLN A 86 -16.84 17.80 -21.97
C GLN A 86 -15.79 18.61 -21.21
N GLY A 87 -14.97 19.33 -21.93
CA GLY A 87 -13.93 20.21 -21.38
C GLY A 87 -12.66 19.50 -20.85
N SER A 88 -12.55 18.17 -20.89
CA SER A 88 -11.39 17.48 -20.34
C SER A 88 -11.03 16.16 -21.02
N SER A 89 -9.72 15.91 -21.15
CA SER A 89 -9.16 14.63 -21.55
C SER A 89 -8.34 14.04 -20.39
N SER A 90 -8.50 12.75 -20.14
CA SER A 90 -7.70 12.00 -19.18
C SER A 90 -7.19 10.73 -19.85
N ILE A 91 -5.87 10.56 -19.90
CA ILE A 91 -5.21 9.38 -20.48
C ILE A 91 -4.40 8.73 -19.36
N THR A 92 -4.60 7.44 -19.15
CA THR A 92 -3.81 6.63 -18.22
C THR A 92 -3.02 5.61 -19.02
N VAL A 93 -1.70 5.64 -18.85
CA VAL A 93 -0.75 4.74 -19.49
C VAL A 93 -0.23 3.76 -18.43
N GLU A 94 -0.51 2.50 -18.63
CA GLU A 94 -0.03 1.39 -17.78
C GLU A 94 1.15 0.73 -18.48
N PHE A 95 2.27 0.64 -17.78
CA PHE A 95 3.49 0.00 -18.28
C PHE A 95 3.63 -1.44 -17.79
N ASN A 96 4.52 -2.20 -18.41
CA ASN A 96 4.91 -3.50 -17.91
C ASN A 96 5.51 -3.39 -16.52
N LEU A 97 5.40 -4.45 -15.73
CA LEU A 97 5.81 -4.46 -14.32
C LEU A 97 7.33 -4.25 -14.11
N ASP A 98 8.14 -4.50 -15.11
CA ASP A 98 9.61 -4.34 -15.09
C ASP A 98 10.08 -2.91 -15.41
N LYS A 99 9.18 -2.07 -15.97
CA LYS A 99 9.51 -0.68 -16.31
C LYS A 99 9.59 0.19 -15.05
N ASP A 100 10.65 0.98 -14.94
CA ASP A 100 10.80 1.97 -13.87
C ASP A 100 9.81 3.13 -14.04
N LEU A 101 9.15 3.55 -12.95
CA LEU A 101 8.14 4.61 -12.99
C LEU A 101 8.73 5.98 -13.35
N GLU A 102 9.98 6.27 -12.92
CA GLU A 102 10.63 7.54 -13.24
C GLU A 102 10.97 7.63 -14.72
N GLU A 103 11.53 6.54 -15.26
CA GLU A 103 11.84 6.42 -16.69
C GLU A 103 10.57 6.53 -17.52
N ALA A 104 9.52 5.77 -17.18
CA ALA A 104 8.22 5.81 -17.84
C ALA A 104 7.60 7.23 -17.84
N ALA A 105 7.61 7.92 -16.70
CA ALA A 105 7.08 9.27 -16.59
C ALA A 105 7.89 10.29 -17.42
N ASN A 106 9.20 10.13 -17.52
CA ASN A 106 10.04 10.99 -18.35
C ASN A 106 9.79 10.73 -19.84
N ASP A 107 9.70 9.46 -20.26
CA ASP A 107 9.36 9.09 -21.64
C ASP A 107 8.02 9.69 -22.06
N VAL A 108 7.00 9.59 -21.19
CA VAL A 108 5.67 10.18 -21.44
C VAL A 108 5.75 11.71 -21.53
N ARG A 109 6.47 12.40 -20.62
CA ARG A 109 6.63 13.85 -20.67
C ARG A 109 7.27 14.32 -21.98
N ASP A 110 8.30 13.60 -22.42
CA ASP A 110 9.00 13.92 -23.66
C ASP A 110 8.07 13.79 -24.87
N LYS A 111 7.28 12.71 -24.94
CA LYS A 111 6.31 12.50 -26.04
C LYS A 111 5.16 13.50 -26.00
N VAL A 112 4.62 13.78 -24.81
CA VAL A 112 3.58 14.82 -24.64
C VAL A 112 4.12 16.19 -25.05
N SER A 113 5.35 16.55 -24.66
CA SER A 113 5.99 17.82 -25.04
C SER A 113 6.16 17.96 -26.54
N GLN A 114 6.48 16.87 -27.25
CA GLN A 114 6.53 16.84 -28.71
C GLN A 114 5.15 17.03 -29.34
N ALA A 115 4.12 16.43 -28.73
CA ALA A 115 2.74 16.48 -29.23
C ALA A 115 2.05 17.84 -29.00
N ILE A 116 2.52 18.69 -28.08
CA ILE A 116 1.93 20.01 -27.79
C ILE A 116 1.75 20.84 -29.07
N ARG A 117 2.67 20.74 -30.04
CA ARG A 117 2.58 21.48 -31.29
C ARG A 117 1.41 21.07 -32.17
N SER A 118 0.87 19.87 -32.00
CA SER A 118 -0.29 19.34 -32.74
C SER A 118 -1.62 19.62 -32.04
N LEU A 119 -1.59 20.12 -30.81
CA LEU A 119 -2.78 20.48 -30.03
C LEU A 119 -3.28 21.88 -30.40
N PRO A 120 -4.57 22.20 -30.16
CA PRO A 120 -5.10 23.54 -30.31
C PRO A 120 -4.30 24.55 -29.49
N GLN A 121 -4.09 25.75 -30.02
CA GLN A 121 -3.27 26.80 -29.37
C GLN A 121 -4.00 27.48 -28.20
N ASP A 122 -5.31 27.31 -28.13
CA ASP A 122 -6.21 27.94 -27.17
C ASP A 122 -6.66 27.00 -26.04
N ILE A 123 -5.95 25.86 -25.83
CA ILE A 123 -6.15 25.03 -24.65
C ILE A 123 -5.84 25.82 -23.38
N ASP A 124 -6.59 25.56 -22.29
CA ASP A 124 -6.48 26.34 -21.04
C ASP A 124 -5.06 26.30 -20.45
N ALA A 125 -4.41 25.12 -20.50
CA ALA A 125 -3.02 24.90 -20.06
C ALA A 125 -2.41 23.72 -20.80
N PRO A 126 -1.07 23.63 -20.89
CA PRO A 126 -0.40 22.44 -21.41
C PRO A 126 -0.81 21.16 -20.66
N PRO A 127 -0.81 19.98 -21.33
CA PRO A 127 -1.10 18.71 -20.69
C PRO A 127 -0.23 18.46 -19.45
N VAL A 128 -0.86 18.09 -18.35
CA VAL A 128 -0.17 17.79 -17.09
C VAL A 128 0.08 16.30 -17.01
N VAL A 129 1.36 15.92 -16.95
CA VAL A 129 1.81 14.53 -16.79
C VAL A 129 2.11 14.29 -15.31
N SER A 130 1.35 13.40 -14.68
CA SER A 130 1.54 12.98 -13.30
C SER A 130 1.78 11.48 -13.21
N LYS A 131 2.66 11.09 -12.29
CA LYS A 131 2.80 9.69 -11.93
C LYS A 131 1.50 9.27 -11.21
N ALA A 132 0.82 8.28 -11.74
CA ALA A 132 -0.23 7.62 -11.01
C ALA A 132 0.44 6.49 -10.22
N ASP A 133 0.80 6.78 -8.98
CA ASP A 133 1.23 5.74 -8.07
C ASP A 133 -0.04 5.02 -7.58
N ALA A 134 -0.17 3.74 -7.88
CA ALA A 134 -1.27 2.94 -7.37
C ALA A 134 -1.18 2.76 -5.85
N ASN A 135 0.02 2.98 -5.25
CA ASN A 135 0.19 3.15 -3.82
C ASN A 135 -0.24 4.55 -3.31
N SER A 136 -0.74 5.43 -4.19
CA SER A 136 -1.31 6.72 -3.81
C SER A 136 -2.76 6.63 -3.32
N ASP A 137 -3.26 5.41 -3.11
CA ASP A 137 -4.54 5.23 -2.45
C ASP A 137 -4.51 5.79 -1.03
N ALA A 138 -5.53 6.54 -0.73
CA ALA A 138 -5.68 7.14 0.59
C ALA A 138 -5.77 6.04 1.65
N ILE A 139 -4.90 6.14 2.66
CA ILE A 139 -4.87 5.16 3.76
C ILE A 139 -5.85 5.50 4.87
N ILE A 140 -6.08 6.80 5.10
CA ILE A 140 -7.07 7.30 6.07
C ILE A 140 -7.82 8.44 5.41
N SER A 141 -9.14 8.46 5.54
CA SER A 141 -9.97 9.58 5.14
C SER A 141 -10.85 10.06 6.30
N MET A 142 -11.01 11.36 6.37
CA MET A 142 -11.88 12.03 7.33
C MET A 142 -12.87 12.93 6.62
N THR A 143 -14.01 13.14 7.23
CA THR A 143 -15.05 14.04 6.73
C THR A 143 -15.17 15.28 7.59
N VAL A 144 -15.44 16.39 6.93
CA VAL A 144 -15.70 17.71 7.54
C VAL A 144 -17.11 18.12 7.19
N GLN A 145 -17.95 18.29 8.18
CA GLN A 145 -19.37 18.68 8.03
C GLN A 145 -19.70 19.90 8.91
N SER A 146 -20.67 20.68 8.47
CA SER A 146 -21.30 21.73 9.30
C SER A 146 -22.76 21.82 8.95
N ASP A 147 -23.58 22.12 9.96
CA ASP A 147 -25.02 22.36 9.79
C ASP A 147 -25.31 23.81 9.39
N THR A 148 -24.32 24.72 9.50
CA THR A 148 -24.50 26.18 9.32
C THR A 148 -23.71 26.76 8.16
N ARG A 149 -22.58 26.11 7.77
CA ARG A 149 -21.70 26.60 6.70
C ARG A 149 -22.06 25.97 5.35
N SER A 150 -21.89 26.76 4.30
CA SER A 150 -21.97 26.27 2.93
C SER A 150 -20.82 25.31 2.61
N GLN A 151 -21.02 24.44 1.61
CA GLN A 151 -19.94 23.54 1.14
C GLN A 151 -18.70 24.31 0.64
N LEU A 152 -18.92 25.53 0.13
CA LEU A 152 -17.87 26.42 -0.36
C LEU A 152 -16.97 26.91 0.80
N GLU A 153 -17.58 27.39 1.89
CA GLU A 153 -16.88 27.82 3.11
C GLU A 153 -16.17 26.65 3.81
N LEU A 154 -16.80 25.45 3.80
CA LEU A 154 -16.16 24.23 4.32
C LEU A 154 -14.96 23.81 3.49
N SER A 155 -15.02 23.96 2.16
CA SER A 155 -13.91 23.65 1.26
C SER A 155 -12.72 24.56 1.52
N ASP A 156 -12.96 25.86 1.64
CA ASP A 156 -11.92 26.84 1.95
C ASP A 156 -11.26 26.55 3.30
N TYR A 157 -12.05 26.24 4.31
CA TYR A 157 -11.54 25.89 5.63
C TYR A 157 -10.77 24.56 5.62
N ALA A 158 -11.25 23.57 4.89
CA ALA A 158 -10.60 22.27 4.75
C ALA A 158 -9.23 22.41 4.04
N GLU A 159 -9.15 23.21 2.97
CA GLU A 159 -7.92 23.44 2.20
C GLU A 159 -6.89 24.26 2.99
N ASN A 160 -7.31 25.39 3.57
CA ASN A 160 -6.40 26.38 4.15
C ASN A 160 -6.03 26.09 5.61
N VAL A 161 -6.81 25.31 6.34
CA VAL A 161 -6.57 25.05 7.77
C VAL A 161 -6.29 23.57 8.05
N ILE A 162 -7.19 22.68 7.60
CA ILE A 162 -7.09 21.28 7.99
C ILE A 162 -6.04 20.55 7.17
N SER A 163 -6.09 20.68 5.83
CA SER A 163 -5.14 20.00 4.91
C SER A 163 -3.70 20.37 5.24
N GLN A 164 -3.40 21.64 5.43
CA GLN A 164 -2.06 22.12 5.76
C GLN A 164 -1.50 21.49 7.04
N ARG A 165 -2.32 21.27 8.06
CA ARG A 165 -1.88 20.60 9.29
C ARG A 165 -1.63 19.11 9.05
N LEU A 166 -2.48 18.43 8.29
CA LEU A 166 -2.34 17.01 7.98
C LEU A 166 -1.10 16.74 7.09
N GLU A 167 -0.76 17.66 6.19
CA GLU A 167 0.42 17.58 5.34
C GLU A 167 1.75 17.66 6.11
N THR A 168 1.73 18.20 7.34
CA THR A 168 2.92 18.23 8.20
C THR A 168 3.24 16.88 8.83
N ILE A 169 2.37 15.88 8.71
CA ILE A 169 2.59 14.55 9.29
C ILE A 169 3.74 13.86 8.54
N PRO A 170 4.77 13.38 9.25
CA PRO A 170 5.88 12.68 8.62
C PRO A 170 5.41 11.44 7.85
N GLY A 171 5.86 11.30 6.60
CA GLY A 171 5.46 10.18 5.75
C GLY A 171 4.23 10.44 4.87
N VAL A 172 3.54 11.56 5.04
CA VAL A 172 2.46 12.01 4.16
C VAL A 172 3.03 12.65 2.91
N SER A 173 2.55 12.25 1.73
CA SER A 173 2.88 12.84 0.42
C SER A 173 2.02 14.07 0.14
N GLY A 174 0.75 14.03 0.52
CA GLY A 174 -0.23 15.08 0.34
C GLY A 174 -1.58 14.68 0.87
N VAL A 175 -2.52 15.62 0.85
CA VAL A 175 -3.91 15.41 1.26
C VAL A 175 -4.81 15.68 0.05
N GLN A 176 -5.59 14.69 -0.35
CA GLN A 176 -6.61 14.84 -1.39
C GLN A 176 -7.89 15.37 -0.76
N ILE A 177 -8.51 16.36 -1.40
CA ILE A 177 -9.76 16.95 -0.93
C ILE A 177 -10.88 16.52 -1.87
N TRP A 178 -11.80 15.71 -1.37
CA TRP A 178 -12.96 15.22 -2.11
C TRP A 178 -14.16 16.09 -1.88
N GLY A 179 -14.95 16.34 -2.92
CA GLY A 179 -16.11 17.22 -2.87
C GLY A 179 -15.73 18.71 -2.74
N GLN A 180 -14.47 19.06 -3.02
CA GLN A 180 -13.97 20.42 -2.94
C GLN A 180 -14.72 21.35 -3.90
N LYS A 181 -15.10 22.52 -3.41
CA LYS A 181 -15.60 23.63 -4.21
C LYS A 181 -14.69 24.83 -3.99
N ARG A 182 -14.12 25.36 -5.06
CA ARG A 182 -13.31 26.57 -5.03
C ARG A 182 -14.16 27.77 -5.38
N TYR A 183 -13.82 28.93 -4.81
CA TYR A 183 -14.45 30.19 -5.15
C TYR A 183 -14.09 30.58 -6.59
N ALA A 184 -15.09 30.93 -7.37
CA ALA A 184 -14.93 31.51 -8.71
C ALA A 184 -15.94 32.64 -8.92
N MET A 185 -15.57 33.64 -9.70
CA MET A 185 -16.51 34.64 -10.18
C MET A 185 -17.24 34.11 -11.41
N ARG A 186 -18.52 33.83 -11.28
CA ARG A 186 -19.37 33.30 -12.35
C ARG A 186 -20.06 34.45 -13.07
N LEU A 187 -19.87 34.46 -14.39
CA LEU A 187 -20.52 35.46 -15.27
C LEU A 187 -21.68 34.77 -15.99
N TRP A 188 -22.91 35.04 -15.53
CA TRP A 188 -24.12 34.52 -16.14
C TRP A 188 -24.57 35.44 -17.25
N ILE A 189 -24.37 35.02 -18.51
CA ILE A 189 -24.71 35.81 -19.70
C ILE A 189 -26.09 35.39 -20.21
N ASP A 190 -26.94 36.36 -20.45
CA ASP A 190 -28.26 36.17 -21.06
C ASP A 190 -28.12 36.18 -22.60
N PRO A 191 -28.40 35.06 -23.30
CA PRO A 191 -28.23 34.98 -24.75
C PRO A 191 -29.10 35.98 -25.49
N VAL A 192 -30.32 36.29 -25.02
CA VAL A 192 -31.23 37.20 -25.67
C VAL A 192 -30.71 38.65 -25.58
N LYS A 193 -30.22 39.03 -24.39
CA LYS A 193 -29.61 40.34 -24.18
C LYS A 193 -28.31 40.46 -24.99
N LEU A 194 -27.45 39.43 -24.95
CA LEU A 194 -26.21 39.41 -25.70
C LEU A 194 -26.47 39.68 -27.19
N ALA A 195 -27.45 38.97 -27.78
CA ALA A 195 -27.85 39.16 -29.18
C ALA A 195 -28.42 40.54 -29.43
N SER A 196 -29.25 41.12 -28.49
CA SER A 196 -29.85 42.42 -28.65
C SER A 196 -28.84 43.57 -28.67
N TYR A 197 -27.72 43.42 -27.94
CA TYR A 197 -26.60 44.36 -27.98
C TYR A 197 -25.60 44.07 -29.09
N GLY A 198 -25.80 42.99 -29.88
CA GLY A 198 -24.91 42.59 -30.98
C GLY A 198 -23.52 42.18 -30.48
N CYS A 199 -23.41 41.70 -29.24
CA CYS A 199 -22.16 41.24 -28.64
C CYS A 199 -22.02 39.73 -28.78
N THR A 200 -20.78 39.26 -28.77
CA THR A 200 -20.41 37.82 -28.79
C THR A 200 -19.76 37.40 -27.48
N VAL A 201 -19.80 36.10 -27.19
CA VAL A 201 -19.11 35.54 -26.01
C VAL A 201 -17.59 35.77 -26.11
N ALA A 202 -17.04 35.76 -27.33
CA ALA A 202 -15.63 36.04 -27.56
C ALA A 202 -15.23 37.47 -27.15
N GLU A 203 -16.09 38.44 -27.39
CA GLU A 203 -15.87 39.82 -26.94
C GLU A 203 -15.91 39.92 -25.42
N VAL A 204 -16.83 39.21 -24.75
CA VAL A 204 -16.88 39.17 -23.28
C VAL A 204 -15.59 38.57 -22.72
N ARG A 205 -15.10 37.44 -23.29
CA ARG A 205 -13.83 36.80 -22.89
C ARG A 205 -12.63 37.73 -23.10
N SER A 206 -12.60 38.44 -24.24
CA SER A 206 -11.53 39.39 -24.53
C SER A 206 -11.54 40.59 -23.56
N ALA A 207 -12.71 41.14 -23.27
CA ALA A 207 -12.86 42.24 -22.32
C ALA A 207 -12.45 41.83 -20.91
N LEU A 208 -12.81 40.63 -20.46
CA LEU A 208 -12.38 40.07 -19.19
C LEU A 208 -10.86 39.94 -19.11
N ASN A 209 -10.22 39.35 -20.13
CA ASN A 209 -8.78 39.17 -20.16
C ASN A 209 -7.99 40.48 -20.21
N GLN A 210 -8.58 41.54 -20.76
CA GLN A 210 -7.96 42.87 -20.83
C GLN A 210 -8.12 43.68 -19.54
N GLN A 211 -9.23 43.53 -18.84
CA GLN A 211 -9.58 44.38 -17.68
C GLN A 211 -9.35 43.68 -16.33
N ASN A 212 -9.19 42.36 -16.32
CA ASN A 212 -8.87 41.59 -15.10
C ASN A 212 -7.43 41.05 -15.22
N VAL A 213 -6.45 41.96 -15.13
CA VAL A 213 -5.03 41.61 -15.28
C VAL A 213 -4.15 42.42 -14.36
N GLU A 214 -3.23 41.81 -13.65
CA GLU A 214 -2.19 42.47 -12.87
C GLU A 214 -0.92 42.54 -13.71
N LEU A 215 -0.53 43.75 -14.11
CA LEU A 215 0.66 43.97 -14.90
C LEU A 215 1.83 44.41 -14.01
N PRO A 216 3.05 43.87 -14.22
CA PRO A 216 4.23 44.35 -13.54
C PRO A 216 4.54 45.79 -13.98
N SER A 217 4.43 46.74 -13.06
CA SER A 217 4.54 48.19 -13.35
C SER A 217 5.91 48.76 -13.08
N GLY A 218 6.88 47.88 -12.67
CA GLY A 218 8.26 48.27 -12.42
C GLY A 218 8.46 49.03 -11.11
N LYS A 219 9.48 49.90 -11.07
CA LYS A 219 9.87 50.63 -9.87
C LYS A 219 10.34 52.03 -10.22
N LEU A 220 10.13 52.96 -9.29
CA LEU A 220 10.69 54.31 -9.32
C LEU A 220 11.97 54.32 -8.50
N THR A 221 13.10 54.58 -9.15
CA THR A 221 14.43 54.58 -8.52
C THR A 221 14.85 56.03 -8.25
N GLY A 222 15.00 56.41 -6.98
CA GLY A 222 15.58 57.68 -6.55
C GLY A 222 16.95 57.50 -5.94
N ASN A 223 17.64 58.59 -5.60
CA ASN A 223 18.99 58.53 -5.07
C ASN A 223 19.09 57.82 -3.71
N ASN A 224 18.05 57.87 -2.89
CA ASN A 224 18.07 57.29 -1.53
C ASN A 224 16.90 56.32 -1.28
N THR A 225 15.92 56.26 -2.15
CA THR A 225 14.72 55.41 -1.99
C THR A 225 14.32 54.78 -3.31
N GLU A 226 13.83 53.56 -3.24
CA GLU A 226 13.26 52.85 -4.36
C GLU A 226 11.81 52.52 -4.03
N LEU A 227 10.89 52.87 -4.91
CA LEU A 227 9.45 52.67 -4.74
C LEU A 227 8.98 51.66 -5.79
N THR A 228 8.46 50.50 -5.35
CA THR A 228 7.80 49.56 -6.25
C THR A 228 6.40 50.07 -6.61
N VAL A 229 6.12 50.16 -7.90
CA VAL A 229 4.77 50.51 -8.40
C VAL A 229 3.98 49.21 -8.56
N LYS A 230 2.85 49.13 -7.87
CA LYS A 230 1.89 48.02 -8.00
C LYS A 230 0.64 48.52 -8.74
N THR A 231 0.31 47.92 -9.87
CA THR A 231 -0.95 48.11 -10.56
C THR A 231 -2.00 47.20 -9.96
N ILE A 232 -3.07 47.76 -9.41
CA ILE A 232 -4.23 47.01 -8.93
C ILE A 232 -5.19 46.88 -10.10
N GLY A 233 -5.07 45.82 -10.88
CA GLY A 233 -5.91 45.56 -12.05
C GLY A 233 -6.79 44.30 -11.92
N ASN A 234 -6.62 43.53 -10.85
CA ASN A 234 -7.48 42.37 -10.58
C ASN A 234 -8.80 42.84 -9.96
N LEU A 235 -9.90 42.39 -10.56
CA LEU A 235 -11.24 42.61 -10.05
C LEU A 235 -11.51 41.60 -8.92
N ALA A 236 -12.05 42.07 -7.79
CA ALA A 236 -12.25 41.29 -6.59
C ALA A 236 -13.73 41.05 -6.25
N THR A 237 -14.62 41.94 -6.67
CA THR A 237 -16.03 41.92 -6.28
C THR A 237 -16.97 41.71 -7.46
N ALA A 238 -18.14 41.12 -7.22
CA ALA A 238 -19.17 40.93 -8.25
C ALA A 238 -19.60 42.25 -8.91
N GLU A 239 -19.55 43.36 -8.14
CA GLU A 239 -19.86 44.69 -8.66
C GLU A 239 -18.81 45.19 -9.64
N GLU A 240 -17.52 45.01 -9.34
CA GLU A 240 -16.43 45.35 -10.24
C GLU A 240 -16.52 44.53 -11.54
N PHE A 241 -16.76 43.21 -11.47
CA PHE A 241 -16.99 42.38 -12.64
C PHE A 241 -18.21 42.79 -13.44
N SER A 242 -19.31 43.20 -12.78
CA SER A 242 -20.54 43.69 -13.45
C SER A 242 -20.30 44.99 -14.24
N ASN A 243 -19.31 45.77 -13.84
CA ASN A 243 -18.93 47.02 -14.47
C ASN A 243 -17.94 46.90 -15.63
N ILE A 244 -17.44 45.66 -15.95
CA ILE A 244 -16.55 45.42 -17.08
C ILE A 244 -17.18 45.97 -18.37
N ILE A 245 -16.42 46.72 -19.13
CA ILE A 245 -16.82 47.29 -20.41
C ILE A 245 -16.59 46.23 -21.49
N ILE A 246 -17.65 45.70 -22.08
CA ILE A 246 -17.57 44.68 -23.15
C ILE A 246 -17.29 45.33 -24.48
N ARG A 247 -18.00 46.45 -24.78
CA ARG A 247 -17.90 47.13 -26.08
C ARG A 247 -18.22 48.63 -25.89
N THR A 248 -17.53 49.45 -26.68
CA THR A 248 -17.84 50.89 -26.78
C THR A 248 -18.02 51.24 -28.25
N ASP A 249 -19.24 51.68 -28.62
CA ASP A 249 -19.61 52.18 -29.92
C ASP A 249 -19.96 53.68 -29.83
N GLY A 250 -18.98 54.52 -30.07
CA GLY A 250 -19.13 55.96 -29.95
C GLY A 250 -19.51 56.41 -28.52
N ALA A 251 -20.71 56.92 -28.33
CA ALA A 251 -21.22 57.36 -27.01
C ALA A 251 -21.91 56.22 -26.20
N LYS A 252 -22.11 55.04 -26.79
CA LYS A 252 -22.78 53.92 -26.11
C LYS A 252 -21.76 52.93 -25.60
N THR A 253 -21.76 52.70 -24.29
CA THR A 253 -20.92 51.70 -23.63
C THR A 253 -21.79 50.55 -23.16
N VAL A 254 -21.47 49.31 -23.57
CA VAL A 254 -22.14 48.11 -23.13
C VAL A 254 -21.28 47.48 -22.02
N ARG A 255 -21.88 47.33 -20.83
CA ARG A 255 -21.25 46.70 -19.66
C ARG A 255 -21.75 45.27 -19.49
N LEU A 256 -21.02 44.46 -18.68
CA LEU A 256 -21.46 43.12 -18.34
C LEU A 256 -22.84 43.12 -17.69
N SER A 257 -23.17 44.11 -16.84
CA SER A 257 -24.48 44.28 -16.22
C SER A 257 -25.64 44.41 -17.22
N ASP A 258 -25.38 44.90 -18.44
CA ASP A 258 -26.40 45.04 -19.48
C ASP A 258 -26.76 43.71 -20.14
N ILE A 259 -25.81 42.78 -20.24
CA ILE A 259 -25.93 41.49 -20.93
C ILE A 259 -25.99 40.31 -19.97
N GLY A 260 -25.74 40.50 -18.68
CA GLY A 260 -25.68 39.41 -17.71
C GLY A 260 -25.54 39.88 -16.27
N ARG A 261 -25.05 38.99 -15.41
CA ARG A 261 -24.74 39.26 -14.01
C ARG A 261 -23.47 38.55 -13.59
N ALA A 262 -22.71 39.14 -12.70
CA ALA A 262 -21.60 38.50 -12.00
C ALA A 262 -22.04 38.04 -10.62
N GLU A 263 -21.60 36.87 -10.20
CA GLU A 263 -21.94 36.23 -8.94
C GLU A 263 -20.75 35.43 -8.42
N LEU A 264 -20.39 35.62 -7.14
CA LEU A 264 -19.38 34.78 -6.48
C LEU A 264 -20.01 33.43 -6.13
N GLY A 265 -19.43 32.35 -6.64
CA GLY A 265 -19.98 31.03 -6.44
C GLY A 265 -18.90 29.92 -6.59
N PRO A 266 -19.31 28.67 -6.62
CA PRO A 266 -18.38 27.58 -6.82
C PRO A 266 -17.90 27.51 -8.28
N GLU A 267 -16.60 27.19 -8.48
CA GLU A 267 -16.02 26.94 -9.80
C GLU A 267 -16.74 25.79 -10.52
N ASN A 268 -16.99 24.69 -9.82
CA ASN A 268 -17.77 23.55 -10.31
C ASN A 268 -19.03 23.36 -9.46
N ILE A 269 -20.20 23.42 -10.08
CA ILE A 269 -21.50 23.19 -9.43
C ILE A 269 -21.93 21.73 -9.48
N GLU A 270 -21.36 20.93 -10.37
CA GLU A 270 -21.75 19.56 -10.67
C GLU A 270 -20.99 18.51 -9.85
N THR A 271 -20.26 18.93 -8.81
CA THR A 271 -19.65 18.02 -7.84
C THR A 271 -20.35 18.13 -6.50
N LYS A 272 -20.62 17.00 -5.87
CA LYS A 272 -21.23 16.92 -4.54
C LYS A 272 -20.73 15.68 -3.84
N LEU A 273 -20.28 15.81 -2.62
CA LEU A 273 -20.02 14.72 -1.70
C LEU A 273 -20.99 14.85 -0.54
N SER A 274 -21.67 13.78 -0.19
CA SER A 274 -22.66 13.80 0.90
C SER A 274 -22.59 12.52 1.74
N GLN A 275 -22.97 12.66 3.00
CA GLN A 275 -23.15 11.53 3.92
C GLN A 275 -24.52 11.65 4.58
N SER A 276 -25.33 10.59 4.47
CA SER A 276 -26.70 10.60 5.01
C SER A 276 -27.51 11.82 4.56
N GLY A 277 -27.34 12.23 3.30
CA GLY A 277 -28.05 13.38 2.70
C GLY A 277 -27.46 14.77 3.01
N LEU A 278 -26.49 14.89 3.92
CA LEU A 278 -25.84 16.16 4.24
C LEU A 278 -24.55 16.34 3.42
N PRO A 279 -24.32 17.53 2.83
CA PRO A 279 -23.09 17.82 2.11
C PRO A 279 -21.89 17.83 3.06
N LEU A 280 -20.73 17.36 2.56
CA LEU A 280 -19.49 17.34 3.33
C LEU A 280 -18.26 17.52 2.42
N ILE A 281 -17.12 17.70 3.05
CA ILE A 281 -15.81 17.65 2.41
C ILE A 281 -15.06 16.44 2.97
N GLY A 282 -14.47 15.65 2.08
CA GLY A 282 -13.60 14.56 2.44
C GLY A 282 -12.12 14.96 2.35
N LEU A 283 -11.33 14.60 3.34
CA LEU A 283 -9.88 14.77 3.36
C LEU A 283 -9.24 13.39 3.43
N ALA A 284 -8.45 13.05 2.45
CA ALA A 284 -7.86 11.74 2.30
C ALA A 284 -6.33 11.83 2.31
N ILE A 285 -5.70 11.14 3.25
CA ILE A 285 -4.25 11.15 3.44
C ILE A 285 -3.60 10.16 2.50
N VAL A 286 -2.69 10.66 1.67
CA VAL A 286 -1.88 9.88 0.74
C VAL A 286 -0.49 9.70 1.31
N PRO A 287 -0.01 8.47 1.51
CA PRO A 287 1.32 8.21 2.04
C PRO A 287 2.41 8.43 0.98
N ARG A 288 3.63 8.68 1.42
CA ARG A 288 4.81 8.63 0.54
C ARG A 288 5.15 7.17 0.21
N PRO A 289 5.71 6.90 -0.97
CA PRO A 289 6.24 5.58 -1.28
C PRO A 289 7.22 5.10 -0.19
N GLY A 290 7.03 3.87 0.30
CA GLY A 290 7.87 3.30 1.37
C GLY A 290 7.60 3.78 2.79
N ALA A 291 6.63 4.65 3.02
CA ALA A 291 6.28 5.11 4.35
C ALA A 291 5.66 4.00 5.22
N ASN A 292 5.79 4.17 6.53
CA ASN A 292 5.16 3.29 7.52
C ASN A 292 3.73 3.79 7.81
N TYR A 293 2.72 3.01 7.41
CA TYR A 293 1.31 3.37 7.57
C TYR A 293 0.87 3.45 9.05
N LEU A 294 1.50 2.67 9.94
CA LEU A 294 1.15 2.70 11.37
C LEU A 294 1.68 3.96 12.07
N ASP A 295 2.86 4.46 11.65
CA ASP A 295 3.41 5.72 12.18
C ASP A 295 2.61 6.92 11.69
N ILE A 296 2.20 6.92 10.40
CA ILE A 296 1.29 7.93 9.86
C ILE A 296 -0.04 7.90 10.61
N SER A 297 -0.62 6.71 10.83
CA SER A 297 -1.87 6.56 11.56
C SER A 297 -1.77 7.12 12.98
N LYS A 298 -0.71 6.79 13.71
CA LYS A 298 -0.49 7.32 15.07
C LYS A 298 -0.43 8.85 15.06
N SER A 299 0.39 9.43 14.20
CA SER A 299 0.52 10.89 14.09
C SER A 299 -0.76 11.57 13.62
N PHE A 300 -1.53 10.91 12.73
CA PHE A 300 -2.83 11.37 12.31
C PHE A 300 -3.83 11.46 13.47
N TYR A 301 -3.94 10.41 14.29
CA TYR A 301 -4.86 10.45 15.42
C TYR A 301 -4.47 11.50 16.46
N GLU A 302 -3.18 11.75 16.68
CA GLU A 302 -2.69 12.83 17.52
C GLU A 302 -3.13 14.21 16.97
N GLN A 303 -2.95 14.44 15.65
CA GLN A 303 -3.41 15.66 14.98
C GLN A 303 -4.93 15.78 14.94
N TYR A 304 -5.65 14.68 14.72
CA TYR A 304 -7.11 14.64 14.73
C TYR A 304 -7.71 15.09 16.05
N GLU A 305 -7.17 14.61 17.19
CA GLU A 305 -7.61 15.03 18.51
C GLU A 305 -7.21 16.48 18.84
N ALA A 306 -6.08 16.95 18.31
CA ALA A 306 -5.70 18.36 18.42
C ALA A 306 -6.64 19.25 17.60
N LEU A 307 -6.92 18.89 16.35
CA LEU A 307 -7.86 19.59 15.49
C LEU A 307 -9.24 19.69 16.12
N LYS A 308 -9.77 18.61 16.69
CA LYS A 308 -11.08 18.63 17.38
C LYS A 308 -11.20 19.68 18.49
N LYS A 309 -10.08 20.00 19.16
CA LYS A 309 -10.06 20.99 20.23
C LYS A 309 -10.01 22.43 19.69
N ASP A 310 -9.31 22.62 18.56
CA ASP A 310 -9.05 23.92 17.96
C ASP A 310 -10.18 24.38 17.02
N LEU A 311 -11.00 23.45 16.53
CA LEU A 311 -12.05 23.72 15.54
C LEU A 311 -13.24 24.51 16.15
N PRO A 312 -13.88 25.37 15.34
CA PRO A 312 -15.15 25.94 15.67
C PRO A 312 -16.19 24.85 15.98
N LYS A 313 -17.09 25.14 16.95
CA LYS A 313 -18.09 24.16 17.44
C LYS A 313 -19.10 23.72 16.39
N ASP A 314 -19.25 24.47 15.33
CA ASP A 314 -20.15 24.20 14.20
C ASP A 314 -19.55 23.19 13.19
N ILE A 315 -18.25 22.93 13.27
CA ILE A 315 -17.56 21.97 12.38
C ILE A 315 -17.43 20.60 13.08
N LYS A 316 -17.95 19.57 12.45
CA LYS A 316 -17.90 18.18 12.91
C LYS A 316 -16.87 17.40 12.07
N LEU A 317 -15.95 16.69 12.74
CA LEU A 317 -15.01 15.78 12.11
C LEU A 317 -15.40 14.35 12.41
N ASN A 318 -15.38 13.51 11.39
CA ASN A 318 -15.56 12.07 11.53
C ASN A 318 -14.52 11.33 10.66
N ILE A 319 -14.14 10.12 11.07
CA ILE A 319 -13.29 9.25 10.25
C ILE A 319 -14.21 8.46 9.33
N ALA A 320 -13.98 8.55 8.02
CA ALA A 320 -14.80 7.87 7.02
C ALA A 320 -14.24 6.50 6.65
N LEU A 321 -12.92 6.41 6.42
CA LEU A 321 -12.22 5.18 6.08
C LEU A 321 -10.86 5.17 6.76
N ASP A 322 -10.49 4.04 7.34
CA ASP A 322 -9.17 3.81 7.92
C ASP A 322 -8.67 2.39 7.61
N ASN A 323 -7.87 2.29 6.55
CA ASN A 323 -7.24 1.04 6.13
C ASN A 323 -6.11 0.61 7.09
N THR A 324 -5.60 1.53 7.92
CA THR A 324 -4.50 1.23 8.85
C THR A 324 -4.94 0.35 10.00
N ILE A 325 -6.23 0.35 10.34
CA ILE A 325 -6.82 -0.55 11.35
C ILE A 325 -6.61 -2.00 10.92
N PHE A 326 -6.86 -2.30 9.63
CA PHE A 326 -6.65 -3.63 9.08
C PHE A 326 -5.19 -4.03 9.11
N VAL A 327 -4.28 -3.14 8.69
CA VAL A 327 -2.83 -3.39 8.74
C VAL A 327 -2.37 -3.66 10.18
N LYS A 328 -2.83 -2.87 11.14
CA LYS A 328 -2.52 -3.05 12.57
C LYS A 328 -3.02 -4.39 13.08
N LYS A 329 -4.26 -4.77 12.74
CA LYS A 329 -4.86 -6.04 13.13
C LYS A 329 -4.08 -7.21 12.56
N SER A 330 -3.73 -7.17 11.27
CA SER A 330 -2.92 -8.22 10.61
C SER A 330 -1.54 -8.38 11.26
N VAL A 331 -0.86 -7.30 11.59
CA VAL A 331 0.45 -7.35 12.28
C VAL A 331 0.31 -7.99 13.66
N LEU A 332 -0.75 -7.65 14.42
CA LEU A 332 -1.01 -8.24 15.74
C LEU A 332 -1.35 -9.73 15.64
N GLU A 333 -2.20 -10.14 14.71
CA GLU A 333 -2.56 -11.55 14.48
C GLU A 333 -1.33 -12.40 14.12
N VAL A 334 -0.43 -11.84 13.31
CA VAL A 334 0.84 -12.50 13.00
C VAL A 334 1.73 -12.61 14.23
N ALA A 335 1.83 -11.55 15.04
CA ALA A 335 2.62 -11.59 16.28
C ALA A 335 2.06 -12.62 17.28
N GLU A 336 0.75 -12.74 17.41
CA GLU A 336 0.08 -13.77 18.21
C GLU A 336 0.34 -15.17 17.65
N THR A 337 0.19 -15.36 16.35
CA THR A 337 0.46 -16.63 15.66
C THR A 337 1.92 -17.06 15.83
N LEU A 338 2.86 -16.12 15.71
CA LEU A 338 4.27 -16.36 15.95
C LEU A 338 4.52 -16.79 17.40
N GLY A 339 3.90 -16.11 18.37
CA GLY A 339 3.97 -16.47 19.78
C GLY A 339 3.44 -17.88 20.07
N ILE A 340 2.28 -18.22 19.49
CA ILE A 340 1.69 -19.56 19.59
C ILE A 340 2.59 -20.60 18.93
N SER A 341 3.13 -20.31 17.75
CA SER A 341 4.03 -21.21 17.02
C SER A 341 5.30 -21.51 17.82
N ILE A 342 5.94 -20.49 18.40
CA ILE A 342 7.10 -20.65 19.26
C ILE A 342 6.75 -21.49 20.49
N LEU A 343 5.61 -21.24 21.13
CA LEU A 343 5.17 -22.00 22.30
C LEU A 343 4.94 -23.48 21.96
N LEU A 344 4.28 -23.77 20.82
CA LEU A 344 4.06 -25.13 20.33
C LEU A 344 5.39 -25.84 20.01
N VAL A 345 6.32 -25.13 19.38
CA VAL A 345 7.67 -25.66 19.11
C VAL A 345 8.38 -26.00 20.43
N ILE A 346 8.35 -25.12 21.42
CA ILE A 346 8.91 -25.39 22.77
C ILE A 346 8.31 -26.64 23.37
N LEU A 347 6.97 -26.74 23.31
CA LEU A 347 6.25 -27.89 23.87
C LEU A 347 6.66 -29.19 23.20
N ILE A 348 6.72 -29.21 21.86
CA ILE A 348 7.10 -30.41 21.09
C ILE A 348 8.55 -30.80 21.40
N ILE A 349 9.48 -29.85 21.35
CA ILE A 349 10.90 -30.12 21.65
C ILE A 349 11.05 -30.65 23.09
N TYR A 350 10.33 -30.05 24.05
CA TYR A 350 10.32 -30.51 25.42
C TYR A 350 9.78 -31.94 25.57
N LEU A 351 8.68 -32.27 24.86
CA LEU A 351 8.11 -33.63 24.88
C LEU A 351 9.10 -34.66 24.35
N PHE A 352 9.89 -34.33 23.32
CA PHE A 352 10.86 -35.24 22.73
C PHE A 352 12.12 -35.38 23.59
N PHE A 353 12.74 -34.28 24.00
CA PHE A 353 13.97 -34.32 24.82
C PHE A 353 13.69 -34.56 26.28
N ARG A 354 12.50 -34.23 26.77
CA ARG A 354 12.06 -34.40 28.19
C ARG A 354 12.97 -33.70 29.18
N ASP A 355 13.77 -32.73 28.72
CA ASP A 355 14.67 -31.88 29.47
C ASP A 355 14.57 -30.42 28.98
N TRP A 356 14.25 -29.50 29.89
CA TRP A 356 14.11 -28.08 29.59
C TRP A 356 15.43 -27.43 29.15
N ALA A 357 16.55 -27.83 29.78
CA ALA A 357 17.84 -27.22 29.43
C ALA A 357 18.28 -27.56 28.00
N ILE A 358 17.90 -28.73 27.49
CA ILE A 358 18.19 -29.16 26.13
C ILE A 358 17.21 -28.50 25.17
N ALA A 359 15.94 -28.45 25.54
CA ALA A 359 14.87 -27.89 24.71
C ALA A 359 15.06 -26.40 24.39
N PHE A 360 15.63 -25.62 25.33
CA PHE A 360 15.83 -24.18 25.14
C PHE A 360 16.97 -23.81 24.18
N ARG A 361 17.90 -24.69 23.88
CA ARG A 361 19.08 -24.34 23.05
C ARG A 361 18.74 -24.12 21.57
N PRO A 362 18.01 -25.03 20.89
CA PRO A 362 17.60 -24.80 19.52
C PRO A 362 16.68 -23.59 19.36
N LEU A 363 15.98 -23.18 20.44
CA LEU A 363 15.09 -22.03 20.41
C LEU A 363 15.80 -20.68 20.21
N ILE A 364 17.10 -20.61 20.54
CA ILE A 364 17.89 -19.39 20.32
C ILE A 364 18.09 -19.13 18.81
N ASP A 365 18.06 -20.18 18.00
CA ASP A 365 18.23 -20.09 16.56
C ASP A 365 17.07 -19.34 15.89
N ILE A 366 15.82 -19.47 16.42
CA ILE A 366 14.63 -18.82 15.89
C ILE A 366 14.76 -17.29 15.89
N PRO A 367 14.92 -16.62 17.05
CA PRO A 367 15.00 -15.16 17.07
C PRO A 367 16.22 -14.63 16.31
N VAL A 368 17.37 -15.32 16.37
CA VAL A 368 18.57 -14.89 15.65
C VAL A 368 18.31 -14.91 14.13
N SER A 369 17.76 -16.00 13.61
CA SER A 369 17.52 -16.16 12.17
C SER A 369 16.41 -15.26 11.67
N LEU A 370 15.30 -15.14 12.41
CA LEU A 370 14.17 -14.30 12.00
C LEU A 370 14.51 -12.80 12.05
N ILE A 371 15.22 -12.34 13.11
CA ILE A 371 15.66 -10.95 13.19
C ILE A 371 16.64 -10.64 12.05
N ALA A 372 17.58 -11.54 11.79
CA ALA A 372 18.55 -11.38 10.70
C ALA A 372 17.88 -11.27 9.31
N THR A 373 16.74 -11.92 9.12
CA THR A 373 15.99 -11.88 7.86
C THR A 373 15.49 -10.47 7.53
N PHE A 374 15.20 -9.62 8.52
CA PHE A 374 14.83 -8.23 8.28
C PHE A 374 15.95 -7.42 7.59
N PHE A 375 17.22 -7.75 7.83
CA PHE A 375 18.32 -7.12 7.12
C PHE A 375 18.30 -7.47 5.61
N ILE A 376 18.02 -8.72 5.28
CA ILE A 376 17.88 -9.16 3.90
C ILE A 376 16.68 -8.47 3.23
N MET A 377 15.55 -8.37 3.95
CA MET A 377 14.38 -7.64 3.45
C MET A 377 14.71 -6.19 3.12
N TRP A 378 15.45 -5.51 4.02
CA TRP A 378 15.88 -4.13 3.79
C TRP A 378 16.83 -4.01 2.59
N LEU A 379 17.79 -4.92 2.45
CA LEU A 379 18.76 -4.94 1.35
C LEU A 379 18.08 -5.10 -0.03
N PHE A 380 16.99 -5.86 -0.09
CA PHE A 380 16.21 -6.07 -1.32
C PHE A 380 15.10 -5.02 -1.52
N GLY A 381 14.97 -4.04 -0.65
CA GLY A 381 13.94 -2.99 -0.73
C GLY A 381 12.52 -3.50 -0.47
N PHE A 382 12.36 -4.59 0.28
CA PHE A 382 11.08 -5.16 0.65
C PHE A 382 10.42 -4.38 1.79
N SER A 383 9.15 -4.73 2.09
CA SER A 383 8.39 -4.12 3.16
C SER A 383 7.90 -5.16 4.17
N ILE A 384 7.55 -4.73 5.37
CA ILE A 384 6.76 -5.52 6.29
C ILE A 384 5.31 -5.46 5.82
N ASN A 385 4.79 -6.58 5.38
CA ASN A 385 3.43 -6.71 4.88
C ASN A 385 2.87 -8.10 5.22
N VAL A 386 1.59 -8.32 4.95
CA VAL A 386 0.91 -9.57 5.30
C VAL A 386 1.65 -10.81 4.75
N LEU A 387 2.17 -10.74 3.52
CA LEU A 387 2.86 -11.88 2.89
C LEU A 387 4.25 -12.11 3.48
N THR A 388 5.04 -11.05 3.73
CA THR A 388 6.35 -11.20 4.36
C THR A 388 6.23 -11.66 5.81
N LEU A 389 5.19 -11.22 6.52
CA LEU A 389 4.90 -11.69 7.87
C LEU A 389 4.45 -13.16 7.87
N LEU A 390 3.62 -13.58 6.91
CA LEU A 390 3.25 -14.98 6.73
C LEU A 390 4.48 -15.85 6.40
N ALA A 391 5.40 -15.33 5.59
CA ALA A 391 6.68 -15.98 5.31
C ALA A 391 7.51 -16.19 6.58
N ILE A 392 7.56 -15.20 7.47
CA ILE A 392 8.26 -15.27 8.76
C ILE A 392 7.63 -16.34 9.68
N VAL A 393 6.28 -16.38 9.75
CA VAL A 393 5.56 -17.42 10.52
C VAL A 393 5.87 -18.81 9.98
N LEU A 394 5.80 -19.01 8.67
CA LEU A 394 6.13 -20.29 8.04
C LEU A 394 7.60 -20.65 8.26
N ALA A 395 8.51 -19.69 8.11
CA ALA A 395 9.93 -19.88 8.33
C ALA A 395 10.24 -20.31 9.77
N THR A 396 9.44 -19.93 10.77
CA THR A 396 9.66 -20.32 12.17
C THR A 396 9.73 -21.84 12.35
N GLY A 397 8.84 -22.59 11.67
CA GLY A 397 8.86 -24.05 11.70
C GLY A 397 10.07 -24.65 10.97
N LEU A 398 10.42 -24.06 9.82
CA LEU A 398 11.55 -24.55 9.00
C LEU A 398 12.91 -24.26 9.64
N VAL A 399 13.03 -23.11 10.30
CA VAL A 399 14.27 -22.62 10.94
C VAL A 399 14.66 -23.47 12.14
N VAL A 400 13.69 -23.90 12.93
CA VAL A 400 13.98 -24.63 14.17
C VAL A 400 14.48 -26.04 13.91
N ASP A 401 14.13 -26.63 12.77
CA ASP A 401 14.41 -28.03 12.45
C ASP A 401 15.92 -28.30 12.38
N ASP A 402 16.69 -27.40 11.75
CA ASP A 402 18.15 -27.49 11.67
C ASP A 402 18.81 -27.54 13.06
N GLY A 403 18.40 -26.65 13.96
CA GLY A 403 18.89 -26.57 15.34
C GLY A 403 18.54 -27.79 16.19
N ILE A 404 17.35 -28.38 15.97
CA ILE A 404 16.91 -29.60 16.64
C ILE A 404 17.79 -30.78 16.23
N VAL A 405 17.99 -30.99 14.93
CA VAL A 405 18.79 -32.11 14.38
C VAL A 405 20.23 -32.03 14.89
N VAL A 406 20.82 -30.83 14.89
CA VAL A 406 22.18 -30.61 15.44
C VAL A 406 22.24 -30.94 16.92
N THR A 407 21.29 -30.45 17.69
CA THR A 407 21.25 -30.67 19.16
C THR A 407 21.01 -32.14 19.50
N GLU A 408 20.13 -32.83 18.76
CA GLU A 408 19.82 -34.24 18.95
C GLU A 408 21.05 -35.11 18.71
N ASN A 409 21.78 -34.93 17.59
CA ASN A 409 22.97 -35.73 17.29
C ASN A 409 24.08 -35.48 18.33
N ILE A 410 24.28 -34.25 18.76
CA ILE A 410 25.23 -33.93 19.84
C ILE A 410 24.82 -34.61 21.14
N PHE A 411 23.53 -34.52 21.52
CA PHE A 411 23.00 -35.13 22.74
C PHE A 411 23.19 -36.65 22.72
N LYS A 412 22.93 -37.33 21.62
CA LYS A 412 23.14 -38.75 21.45
C LYS A 412 24.62 -39.15 21.71
N LYS A 413 25.59 -38.35 21.21
CA LYS A 413 27.01 -38.58 21.46
C LYS A 413 27.39 -38.38 22.91
N VAL A 414 26.76 -37.48 23.65
CA VAL A 414 26.96 -37.31 25.08
C VAL A 414 26.39 -38.52 25.85
N GLU A 415 25.20 -39.03 25.44
CA GLU A 415 24.65 -40.29 26.03
C GLU A 415 25.54 -41.51 25.75
N GLU A 416 26.27 -41.53 24.61
CA GLU A 416 27.30 -42.55 24.31
C GLU A 416 28.59 -42.41 25.17
N GLY A 417 28.65 -41.41 26.07
CA GLY A 417 29.74 -41.22 27.01
C GLY A 417 30.86 -40.28 26.59
N MET A 418 30.69 -39.52 25.50
CA MET A 418 31.67 -38.51 25.06
C MET A 418 31.57 -37.22 25.92
N THR A 419 32.68 -36.51 26.02
CA THR A 419 32.65 -35.18 26.63
C THR A 419 31.81 -34.21 25.80
N PRO A 420 31.12 -33.22 26.37
CA PRO A 420 30.28 -32.27 25.63
C PRO A 420 30.99 -31.59 24.47
N ILE A 421 32.27 -31.24 24.61
CA ILE A 421 33.07 -30.61 23.54
C ILE A 421 33.36 -31.59 22.43
N GLU A 422 33.78 -32.82 22.75
CA GLU A 422 34.03 -33.85 21.74
C GLU A 422 32.75 -34.27 21.03
N ALA A 423 31.67 -34.45 21.78
CA ALA A 423 30.34 -34.76 21.23
C ALA A 423 29.84 -33.65 20.28
N ALA A 424 30.03 -32.38 20.65
CA ALA A 424 29.66 -31.25 19.80
C ALA A 424 30.48 -31.19 18.51
N ILE A 425 31.81 -31.44 18.57
CA ILE A 425 32.66 -31.46 17.39
C ILE A 425 32.29 -32.65 16.47
N LYS A 426 32.17 -33.84 17.02
CA LYS A 426 31.89 -35.05 16.24
C LYS A 426 30.45 -35.04 15.71
N GLY A 427 29.49 -34.77 16.57
CA GLY A 427 28.06 -34.73 16.22
C GLY A 427 27.73 -33.71 15.16
N SER A 428 28.25 -32.47 15.29
CA SER A 428 28.01 -31.44 14.26
C SER A 428 28.70 -31.75 12.92
N ASN A 429 29.88 -32.37 12.93
CA ASN A 429 30.56 -32.76 11.70
C ASN A 429 29.83 -33.89 10.96
N GLU A 430 29.25 -34.84 11.66
CA GLU A 430 28.50 -35.95 11.06
C GLU A 430 27.29 -35.48 10.26
N ILE A 431 26.62 -34.44 10.73
CA ILE A 431 25.39 -33.94 10.10
C ILE A 431 25.59 -32.65 9.27
N PHE A 432 26.83 -32.15 9.19
CA PHE A 432 27.15 -30.90 8.51
C PHE A 432 26.60 -30.83 7.08
N PHE A 433 26.88 -31.87 6.29
CA PHE A 433 26.38 -31.96 4.90
C PHE A 433 24.87 -32.19 4.84
N ALA A 434 24.29 -32.88 5.81
CA ALA A 434 22.84 -33.09 5.84
C ALA A 434 22.09 -31.76 6.06
N VAL A 435 22.54 -30.96 7.03
CA VAL A 435 21.95 -29.62 7.30
C VAL A 435 22.07 -28.73 6.06
N ILE A 436 23.26 -28.62 5.46
CA ILE A 436 23.44 -27.81 4.25
C ILE A 436 22.54 -28.31 3.11
N SER A 437 22.46 -29.64 2.90
CA SER A 437 21.62 -30.21 1.84
C SER A 437 20.13 -29.88 2.07
N ILE A 438 19.64 -30.02 3.29
CA ILE A 438 18.24 -29.71 3.64
C ILE A 438 17.97 -28.24 3.37
N SER A 439 18.81 -27.35 3.89
CA SER A 439 18.60 -25.90 3.77
C SER A 439 18.70 -25.41 2.33
N VAL A 440 19.67 -25.94 1.56
CA VAL A 440 19.78 -25.62 0.12
C VAL A 440 18.57 -26.16 -0.66
N THR A 441 18.11 -27.37 -0.34
CA THR A 441 16.93 -27.95 -0.99
C THR A 441 15.67 -27.13 -0.66
N LEU A 442 15.47 -26.72 0.60
CA LEU A 442 14.37 -25.87 1.00
C LEU A 442 14.43 -24.51 0.29
N ALA A 443 15.60 -23.86 0.28
CA ALA A 443 15.77 -22.61 -0.44
C ALA A 443 15.48 -22.79 -1.95
N ALA A 444 15.95 -23.88 -2.56
CA ALA A 444 15.71 -24.19 -3.96
C ALA A 444 14.23 -24.46 -4.30
N VAL A 445 13.42 -24.91 -3.35
CA VAL A 445 11.96 -25.07 -3.55
C VAL A 445 11.26 -23.72 -3.70
N PHE A 446 11.73 -22.68 -2.99
CA PHE A 446 11.17 -21.32 -3.07
C PHE A 446 11.78 -20.47 -4.19
N LEU A 447 12.92 -20.86 -4.74
CA LEU A 447 13.61 -20.11 -5.79
C LEU A 447 12.80 -19.93 -7.09
N PRO A 448 12.00 -20.91 -7.58
CA PRO A 448 11.15 -20.71 -8.75
C PRO A 448 10.12 -19.60 -8.61
N VAL A 449 9.68 -19.30 -7.39
CA VAL A 449 8.72 -18.22 -7.11
C VAL A 449 9.29 -16.84 -7.48
N ILE A 450 10.62 -16.68 -7.41
CA ILE A 450 11.31 -15.43 -7.77
C ILE A 450 11.21 -15.15 -9.27
N PHE A 451 11.09 -16.18 -10.08
CA PHE A 451 11.02 -16.10 -11.55
C PHE A 451 9.60 -16.06 -12.10
N LEU A 452 8.59 -16.09 -11.22
CA LEU A 452 7.21 -15.90 -11.65
C LEU A 452 7.01 -14.47 -12.15
N GLU A 453 6.44 -14.35 -13.33
CA GLU A 453 6.09 -13.06 -13.95
C GLU A 453 4.68 -12.60 -13.54
N GLY A 454 4.40 -11.32 -13.78
CA GLY A 454 3.09 -10.72 -13.56
C GLY A 454 2.79 -10.40 -12.09
N PHE A 455 1.53 -10.10 -11.82
CA PHE A 455 1.02 -9.70 -10.51
C PHE A 455 1.30 -10.73 -9.41
N VAL A 456 0.98 -11.99 -9.68
CA VAL A 456 1.20 -13.10 -8.73
C VAL A 456 2.68 -13.29 -8.43
N GLY A 457 3.54 -13.16 -9.44
CA GLY A 457 4.98 -13.26 -9.26
C GLY A 457 5.54 -12.19 -8.34
N ARG A 458 5.11 -10.93 -8.49
CA ARG A 458 5.52 -9.85 -7.59
C ARG A 458 5.03 -10.05 -6.16
N LEU A 459 3.77 -10.45 -5.99
CA LEU A 459 3.20 -10.77 -4.68
C LEU A 459 4.05 -11.80 -3.92
N PHE A 460 4.35 -12.92 -4.56
CA PHE A 460 5.04 -14.03 -3.91
C PHE A 460 6.57 -13.92 -3.93
N ARG A 461 7.14 -12.98 -4.68
CA ARG A 461 8.59 -12.78 -4.73
C ARG A 461 9.17 -12.43 -3.36
N GLU A 462 8.57 -11.46 -2.66
CA GLU A 462 9.00 -11.10 -1.30
C GLU A 462 8.87 -12.30 -0.36
N PHE A 463 7.75 -13.01 -0.42
CA PHE A 463 7.51 -14.23 0.37
C PHE A 463 8.58 -15.30 0.15
N GLY A 464 8.91 -15.63 -1.11
CA GLY A 464 9.89 -16.67 -1.44
C GLY A 464 11.31 -16.31 -1.01
N VAL A 465 11.71 -15.04 -1.21
CA VAL A 465 13.05 -14.56 -0.79
C VAL A 465 13.17 -14.54 0.73
N VAL A 466 12.13 -14.10 1.45
CA VAL A 466 12.12 -14.05 2.92
C VAL A 466 12.30 -15.45 3.52
N ILE A 467 11.55 -16.45 3.03
CA ILE A 467 11.70 -17.83 3.50
C ILE A 467 13.08 -18.37 3.16
N GLY A 468 13.51 -18.20 1.90
CA GLY A 468 14.83 -18.69 1.47
C GLY A 468 15.97 -18.08 2.30
N ALA A 469 15.90 -16.78 2.57
CA ALA A 469 16.87 -16.10 3.41
C ALA A 469 16.84 -16.61 4.85
N ALA A 470 15.67 -16.74 5.45
CA ALA A 470 15.51 -17.25 6.82
C ALA A 470 16.10 -18.63 6.99
N VAL A 471 15.84 -19.55 6.04
CA VAL A 471 16.36 -20.93 6.05
C VAL A 471 17.89 -20.95 5.89
N LEU A 472 18.44 -20.15 4.97
CA LEU A 472 19.90 -20.11 4.78
C LEU A 472 20.62 -19.50 5.99
N ILE A 473 20.05 -18.47 6.61
CA ILE A 473 20.59 -17.88 7.84
C ILE A 473 20.48 -18.89 8.97
N SER A 474 19.37 -19.63 9.08
CA SER A 474 19.19 -20.70 10.07
C SER A 474 20.27 -21.77 9.97
N ALA A 475 20.55 -22.26 8.76
CA ALA A 475 21.61 -23.22 8.55
C ALA A 475 22.96 -22.70 9.07
N PHE A 476 23.26 -21.43 8.81
CA PHE A 476 24.49 -20.82 9.30
C PHE A 476 24.49 -20.73 10.84
N VAL A 477 23.40 -20.32 11.49
CA VAL A 477 23.27 -20.22 12.93
C VAL A 477 23.33 -21.60 13.58
N SER A 478 22.60 -22.58 13.02
CA SER A 478 22.57 -23.96 13.50
C SER A 478 23.92 -24.71 13.34
N LEU A 479 24.76 -24.31 12.39
CA LEU A 479 26.10 -24.86 12.23
C LEU A 479 27.19 -24.10 13.01
N THR A 480 26.87 -22.93 13.56
CA THR A 480 27.81 -22.10 14.33
C THR A 480 27.42 -21.96 15.80
N LEU A 481 26.29 -21.34 16.08
CA LEU A 481 25.85 -20.99 17.42
C LEU A 481 25.40 -22.24 18.20
N THR A 482 24.57 -23.08 17.60
CA THR A 482 24.00 -24.27 18.26
C THR A 482 25.06 -25.27 18.72
N PRO A 483 26.08 -25.65 17.92
CA PRO A 483 27.16 -26.54 18.39
C PRO A 483 27.97 -25.92 19.53
N MET A 484 28.24 -24.61 19.46
CA MET A 484 28.97 -23.88 20.50
C MET A 484 28.17 -23.86 21.80
N LEU A 485 26.87 -23.53 21.75
CA LEU A 485 26.00 -23.53 22.93
C LEU A 485 25.92 -24.93 23.58
N ASN A 486 25.79 -25.99 22.77
CA ASN A 486 25.77 -27.34 23.24
C ASN A 486 27.11 -27.75 23.89
N ALA A 487 28.25 -27.37 23.29
CA ALA A 487 29.58 -27.69 23.84
C ALA A 487 29.82 -27.08 25.23
N TYR A 488 29.34 -25.86 25.48
CA TYR A 488 29.62 -25.13 26.73
C TYR A 488 28.49 -25.17 27.77
N LEU A 489 27.23 -25.33 27.35
CA LEU A 489 26.08 -25.36 28.27
C LEU A 489 25.62 -26.78 28.62
N MET A 490 26.13 -27.82 27.94
CA MET A 490 25.84 -29.21 28.29
C MET A 490 26.71 -29.66 29.46
N LYS A 491 26.10 -30.26 30.46
CA LYS A 491 26.84 -30.85 31.59
C LYS A 491 27.26 -32.26 31.20
N GLY A 492 28.56 -32.54 31.28
CA GLY A 492 29.10 -33.91 31.12
C GLY A 492 28.77 -34.76 32.37
N GLY A 493 28.62 -36.09 32.17
CA GLY A 493 28.35 -37.07 33.22
C GLY A 493 26.95 -37.65 33.18
N GLU A 494 26.68 -38.69 33.95
CA GLU A 494 25.33 -39.27 34.06
C GLU A 494 24.31 -38.24 34.56
N GLN A 495 23.53 -37.70 33.66
CA GLN A 495 22.44 -36.81 34.02
C GLN A 495 21.36 -37.62 34.75
N LYS A 496 20.97 -37.18 35.94
CA LYS A 496 19.82 -37.75 36.65
C LYS A 496 18.58 -37.58 35.76
N LYS A 497 18.12 -38.69 35.18
CA LYS A 497 16.92 -38.70 34.35
C LYS A 497 15.74 -38.14 35.15
N SER A 498 15.00 -37.18 34.56
CA SER A 498 13.86 -36.55 35.22
C SER A 498 12.77 -37.61 35.49
N LYS A 499 11.92 -37.39 36.49
CA LYS A 499 10.78 -38.30 36.79
C LYS A 499 9.88 -38.45 35.57
N PHE A 500 9.71 -37.39 34.79
CA PHE A 500 8.94 -37.40 33.55
C PHE A 500 9.59 -38.27 32.45
N TYR A 501 10.94 -38.23 32.34
CA TYR A 501 11.68 -39.08 31.42
C TYR A 501 11.43 -40.58 31.74
N ILE A 502 11.59 -40.96 33.02
CA ILE A 502 11.43 -42.35 33.47
C ILE A 502 9.99 -42.83 33.25
N ALA A 503 8.99 -42.00 33.48
CA ALA A 503 7.58 -42.34 33.31
C ALA A 503 7.16 -42.51 31.84
N THR A 504 7.74 -41.75 30.94
CA THR A 504 7.39 -41.75 29.51
C THR A 504 8.26 -42.68 28.67
N GLU A 505 9.41 -43.10 29.14
CA GLU A 505 10.36 -43.97 28.42
C GLU A 505 9.74 -45.27 27.89
N PRO A 506 8.94 -46.05 28.68
CA PRO A 506 8.33 -47.27 28.16
C PRO A 506 7.39 -47.03 26.96
N TYR A 507 6.70 -45.87 26.97
CA TYR A 507 5.80 -45.51 25.88
C TYR A 507 6.59 -45.19 24.58
N PHE A 508 7.67 -44.42 24.68
CA PHE A 508 8.55 -44.11 23.54
C PHE A 508 9.25 -45.36 23.00
N GLN A 509 9.72 -46.23 23.85
CA GLN A 509 10.32 -47.52 23.42
C GLN A 509 9.31 -48.40 22.67
N LYS A 510 8.04 -48.47 23.16
CA LYS A 510 6.98 -49.21 22.48
C LYS A 510 6.66 -48.59 21.11
N LEU A 511 6.62 -47.26 21.02
CA LEU A 511 6.36 -46.53 19.78
C LEU A 511 7.48 -46.77 18.76
N ASN A 512 8.73 -46.71 19.20
CA ASN A 512 9.91 -46.98 18.37
C ASN A 512 9.94 -48.46 17.85
N THR A 513 9.65 -49.42 18.73
CA THR A 513 9.56 -50.82 18.36
C THR A 513 8.44 -51.10 17.37
N ASN A 514 7.26 -50.50 17.60
CA ASN A 514 6.12 -50.62 16.69
C ASN A 514 6.43 -50.01 15.31
N TYR A 515 7.07 -48.83 15.30
CA TYR A 515 7.51 -48.19 14.05
C TYR A 515 8.51 -49.08 13.28
N ALA A 516 9.55 -49.58 13.96
CA ALA A 516 10.57 -50.44 13.38
C ALA A 516 9.94 -51.73 12.79
N ASN A 517 9.00 -52.34 13.50
CA ASN A 517 8.27 -53.51 13.05
C ASN A 517 7.38 -53.24 11.83
N SER A 518 6.67 -52.08 11.85
CA SER A 518 5.81 -51.65 10.74
C SER A 518 6.63 -51.34 9.49
N LEU A 519 7.74 -50.60 9.66
CA LEU A 519 8.67 -50.27 8.60
C LEU A 519 9.28 -51.54 8.00
N GLY A 520 9.73 -52.50 8.85
CA GLY A 520 10.25 -53.80 8.40
C GLY A 520 9.23 -54.57 7.57
N LYS A 521 7.96 -54.63 7.98
CA LYS A 521 6.88 -55.24 7.20
C LYS A 521 6.64 -54.54 5.87
N PHE A 522 6.69 -53.21 5.84
CA PHE A 522 6.54 -52.40 4.62
C PHE A 522 7.72 -52.63 3.66
N MET A 523 8.96 -52.61 4.18
CA MET A 523 10.15 -52.84 3.40
C MET A 523 10.20 -54.23 2.76
N ASN A 524 9.61 -55.25 3.40
CA ASN A 524 9.45 -56.59 2.81
C ASN A 524 8.40 -56.62 1.67
N ARG A 525 7.55 -55.60 1.57
CA ARG A 525 6.51 -55.45 0.54
C ARG A 525 6.65 -54.15 -0.24
N LYS A 526 7.86 -53.85 -0.72
CA LYS A 526 8.21 -52.58 -1.40
C LYS A 526 7.25 -52.15 -2.51
N TRP A 527 6.65 -53.12 -3.20
CA TRP A 527 5.71 -52.83 -4.28
C TRP A 527 4.45 -52.09 -3.82
N LEU A 528 4.10 -52.12 -2.51
CA LEU A 528 2.98 -51.36 -1.96
C LEU A 528 3.18 -49.83 -2.06
N SER A 529 4.40 -49.36 -2.28
CA SER A 529 4.67 -47.94 -2.51
C SER A 529 4.00 -47.43 -3.79
N PHE A 530 3.92 -48.23 -4.86
CA PHE A 530 3.31 -47.82 -6.13
C PHE A 530 1.82 -47.58 -6.03
N PRO A 531 0.95 -48.52 -5.51
CA PRO A 531 -0.47 -48.24 -5.36
C PRO A 531 -0.77 -47.11 -4.39
N ILE A 532 0.02 -46.92 -3.32
CA ILE A 532 -0.13 -45.79 -2.42
C ILE A 532 0.13 -44.49 -3.18
N LEU A 533 1.19 -44.42 -3.98
CA LEU A 533 1.54 -43.24 -4.78
C LEU A 533 0.45 -42.94 -5.81
N ILE A 534 -0.09 -43.96 -6.49
CA ILE A 534 -1.18 -43.81 -7.45
C ILE A 534 -2.44 -43.33 -6.74
N ALA A 535 -2.74 -43.87 -5.56
CA ALA A 535 -3.90 -43.38 -4.76
C ALA A 535 -3.74 -41.92 -4.33
N CYS A 536 -2.53 -41.51 -3.92
CA CYS A 536 -2.23 -40.11 -3.61
C CYS A 536 -2.43 -39.18 -4.82
N PHE A 537 -1.89 -39.57 -6.00
CA PHE A 537 -2.12 -38.79 -7.22
C PHE A 537 -3.59 -38.75 -7.64
N GLY A 538 -4.31 -39.86 -7.46
CA GLY A 538 -5.76 -39.91 -7.69
C GLY A 538 -6.51 -38.94 -6.78
N LEU A 539 -6.19 -38.90 -5.49
CA LEU A 539 -6.76 -37.96 -4.54
C LEU A 539 -6.39 -36.50 -4.88
N ILE A 540 -5.14 -36.23 -5.26
CA ILE A 540 -4.73 -34.89 -5.71
C ILE A 540 -5.56 -34.45 -6.92
N TYR A 541 -5.74 -35.33 -7.91
CA TYR A 541 -6.56 -35.03 -9.07
C TYR A 541 -8.01 -34.74 -8.73
N VAL A 542 -8.63 -35.53 -7.83
CA VAL A 542 -10.00 -35.31 -7.36
C VAL A 542 -10.12 -33.98 -6.65
N PHE A 543 -9.25 -33.70 -5.67
CA PHE A 543 -9.30 -32.44 -4.92
C PHE A 543 -8.99 -31.23 -5.79
N TYR A 544 -8.05 -31.33 -6.73
CA TYR A 544 -7.75 -30.25 -7.68
C TYR A 544 -8.97 -29.81 -8.50
N ASN A 545 -9.88 -30.73 -8.80
CA ASN A 545 -11.11 -30.42 -9.54
C ASN A 545 -12.28 -30.01 -8.62
N LEU A 546 -12.24 -30.36 -7.35
CA LEU A 546 -13.30 -30.02 -6.38
C LEU A 546 -13.08 -28.67 -5.69
N ILE A 547 -11.82 -28.27 -5.50
CA ILE A 547 -11.47 -27.03 -4.80
C ILE A 547 -11.64 -25.85 -5.76
N GLN A 548 -12.30 -24.80 -5.29
CA GLN A 548 -12.39 -23.53 -6.01
C GLN A 548 -11.00 -22.91 -6.16
N LYS A 549 -10.73 -22.39 -7.35
CA LYS A 549 -9.43 -21.75 -7.66
C LYS A 549 -9.52 -20.28 -7.33
N GLU A 550 -8.87 -19.87 -6.27
CA GLU A 550 -8.78 -18.50 -5.81
C GLU A 550 -7.31 -18.09 -5.64
N THR A 551 -7.00 -16.83 -5.91
CA THR A 551 -5.65 -16.31 -5.71
C THR A 551 -5.40 -16.02 -4.23
N ALA A 552 -6.43 -15.54 -3.52
CA ALA A 552 -6.44 -15.32 -2.08
C ALA A 552 -7.87 -15.53 -1.56
N PRO A 553 -8.06 -16.01 -0.33
CA PRO A 553 -9.39 -16.10 0.28
C PRO A 553 -10.01 -14.71 0.39
N TYR A 554 -11.33 -14.65 0.23
CA TYR A 554 -12.08 -13.40 0.44
C TYR A 554 -11.97 -12.97 1.89
N ASP A 555 -11.60 -11.71 2.09
CA ASP A 555 -11.55 -11.08 3.39
C ASP A 555 -12.76 -10.15 3.57
N ASP A 556 -13.49 -10.33 4.66
CA ASP A 556 -14.63 -9.47 4.98
C ASP A 556 -14.14 -8.18 5.62
N ARG A 557 -14.12 -7.10 4.82
CA ARG A 557 -13.74 -5.76 5.27
C ARG A 557 -14.95 -4.94 5.74
N SER A 558 -16.13 -5.54 5.78
CA SER A 558 -17.38 -4.87 6.14
C SER A 558 -17.61 -3.58 5.35
N SER A 559 -17.17 -3.55 4.10
CA SER A 559 -17.29 -2.41 3.19
C SER A 559 -17.83 -2.84 1.83
N LEU A 560 -18.74 -2.06 1.28
CA LEU A 560 -19.33 -2.26 -0.04
C LEU A 560 -19.22 -0.96 -0.85
N VAL A 561 -18.80 -1.08 -2.10
CA VAL A 561 -18.73 0.05 -3.04
C VAL A 561 -19.68 -0.22 -4.20
N LEU A 562 -20.68 0.62 -4.35
CA LEU A 562 -21.59 0.60 -5.50
C LEU A 562 -21.15 1.70 -6.49
N ARG A 563 -20.90 1.31 -7.74
CA ARG A 563 -20.64 2.25 -8.84
C ARG A 563 -21.85 2.29 -9.75
N MET A 564 -22.28 3.50 -10.10
CA MET A 564 -23.39 3.73 -10.99
C MET A 564 -22.99 4.67 -12.12
N THR A 565 -23.44 4.37 -13.32
CA THR A 565 -23.20 5.19 -14.52
C THR A 565 -24.54 5.51 -15.14
N ALA A 566 -24.81 6.78 -15.35
CA ALA A 566 -26.01 7.22 -16.06
C ALA A 566 -25.87 7.01 -17.58
N PRO A 567 -26.99 6.89 -18.30
CA PRO A 567 -26.96 6.92 -19.78
C PRO A 567 -26.39 8.24 -20.30
N GLU A 568 -25.83 8.20 -21.49
CA GLU A 568 -25.35 9.39 -22.19
C GLU A 568 -26.47 10.41 -22.34
N GLY A 569 -26.17 11.69 -22.07
CA GLY A 569 -27.14 12.80 -22.09
C GLY A 569 -27.95 12.97 -20.81
N ALA A 570 -27.71 12.16 -19.77
CA ALA A 570 -28.36 12.36 -18.48
C ALA A 570 -27.84 13.65 -17.83
N SER A 571 -28.76 14.46 -17.26
CA SER A 571 -28.38 15.67 -16.53
C SER A 571 -27.83 15.37 -15.13
N TYR A 572 -27.11 16.34 -14.57
CA TYR A 572 -26.63 16.28 -13.19
C TYR A 572 -27.78 16.09 -12.19
N GLU A 573 -28.89 16.80 -12.38
CA GLU A 573 -30.07 16.71 -11.50
C GLU A 573 -30.75 15.32 -11.59
N TYR A 574 -30.72 14.68 -12.77
CA TYR A 574 -31.20 13.32 -12.91
C TYR A 574 -30.33 12.36 -12.07
N MET A 575 -29.01 12.47 -12.20
CA MET A 575 -28.09 11.61 -11.47
C MET A 575 -28.13 11.86 -9.97
N ASP A 576 -28.25 13.12 -9.53
CA ASP A 576 -28.40 13.47 -8.09
C ASP A 576 -29.64 12.82 -7.47
N ARG A 577 -30.80 12.88 -8.14
CA ARG A 577 -32.02 12.21 -7.69
C ARG A 577 -31.86 10.70 -7.63
N PHE A 578 -31.31 10.11 -8.68
CA PHE A 578 -31.07 8.68 -8.75
C PHE A 578 -30.16 8.18 -7.62
N MET A 579 -29.06 8.91 -7.36
CA MET A 579 -28.15 8.61 -6.26
C MET A 579 -28.81 8.71 -4.89
N GLN A 580 -29.72 9.68 -4.70
CA GLN A 580 -30.50 9.82 -3.46
C GLN A 580 -31.45 8.63 -3.28
N GLU A 581 -32.16 8.21 -4.33
CA GLU A 581 -33.06 7.05 -4.29
C GLU A 581 -32.31 5.76 -3.95
N VAL A 582 -31.17 5.52 -4.58
CA VAL A 582 -30.33 4.34 -4.29
C VAL A 582 -29.78 4.42 -2.86
N SER A 583 -29.36 5.60 -2.40
CA SER A 583 -28.91 5.79 -1.01
C SER A 583 -30.02 5.45 0.00
N GLN A 584 -31.27 5.85 -0.26
CA GLN A 584 -32.40 5.50 0.58
C GLN A 584 -32.68 4.00 0.58
N LEU A 585 -32.64 3.34 -0.60
CA LEU A 585 -32.79 1.90 -0.71
C LEU A 585 -31.72 1.14 0.11
N VAL A 586 -30.49 1.61 0.06
CA VAL A 586 -29.38 1.07 0.86
C VAL A 586 -29.63 1.31 2.35
N ASP A 587 -30.11 2.50 2.70
CA ASP A 587 -30.45 2.88 4.07
C ASP A 587 -31.53 1.98 4.66
N ASP A 588 -32.54 1.65 3.89
CA ASP A 588 -33.65 0.76 4.30
C ASP A 588 -33.22 -0.71 4.33
N SER A 589 -32.33 -1.13 3.42
CA SER A 589 -31.91 -2.52 3.28
C SER A 589 -30.81 -2.97 4.24
N ILE A 590 -29.97 -2.04 4.71
CA ILE A 590 -28.83 -2.32 5.59
C ILE A 590 -28.92 -1.46 6.87
N PRO A 591 -29.73 -1.87 7.85
CA PRO A 591 -29.97 -1.09 9.06
C PRO A 591 -28.75 -1.02 10.01
N GLN A 592 -27.77 -1.92 9.88
CA GLN A 592 -26.58 -1.99 10.74
C GLN A 592 -25.37 -1.19 10.23
N LYS A 593 -25.52 -0.39 9.18
CA LYS A 593 -24.41 0.40 8.64
C LYS A 593 -23.92 1.49 9.58
N LYS A 594 -22.60 1.71 9.64
CA LYS A 594 -22.02 2.84 10.36
C LYS A 594 -22.09 4.14 9.58
N SER A 595 -21.92 4.09 8.27
CA SER A 595 -21.97 5.27 7.41
C SER A 595 -22.26 4.90 5.96
N CYS A 596 -22.96 5.78 5.27
CA CYS A 596 -23.16 5.74 3.83
C CYS A 596 -22.60 7.02 3.24
N LEU A 597 -21.54 6.93 2.46
CA LEU A 597 -20.85 8.06 1.82
C LEU A 597 -21.19 8.04 0.34
N ASN A 598 -21.87 9.08 -0.14
CA ASN A 598 -22.22 9.24 -1.55
C ASN A 598 -21.20 10.17 -2.21
N ASP A 599 -20.37 9.60 -3.07
CA ASP A 599 -19.54 10.38 -3.99
C ASP A 599 -20.30 10.58 -5.30
N HIS A 600 -20.63 11.81 -5.59
CA HIS A 600 -21.68 12.27 -6.53
C HIS A 600 -21.44 11.91 -8.00
N ILE A 601 -20.33 11.32 -8.35
CA ILE A 601 -20.10 11.05 -9.76
C ILE A 601 -20.44 9.60 -10.11
N THR A 602 -20.22 8.64 -9.22
CA THR A 602 -20.50 7.23 -9.56
C THR A 602 -20.43 6.22 -8.40
N ARG A 603 -20.23 6.62 -7.13
CA ARG A 603 -19.92 5.66 -6.07
C ARG A 603 -20.69 5.91 -4.77
N ILE A 604 -21.24 4.86 -4.22
CA ILE A 604 -21.71 4.82 -2.83
C ILE A 604 -20.77 3.92 -2.04
N TRP A 605 -20.18 4.45 -1.00
CA TRP A 605 -19.36 3.72 -0.03
C TRP A 605 -20.22 3.40 1.19
N ILE A 606 -20.36 2.13 1.51
CA ILE A 606 -21.13 1.66 2.65
C ILE A 606 -20.14 0.99 3.60
N VAL A 607 -20.07 1.49 4.83
CA VAL A 607 -19.31 0.83 5.91
C VAL A 607 -20.34 0.16 6.82
N ILE A 608 -20.30 -1.16 6.89
CA ILE A 608 -21.15 -1.97 7.75
C ILE A 608 -20.46 -2.07 9.11
N GLY A 609 -21.16 -1.74 10.19
CA GLY A 609 -20.64 -1.90 11.54
C GLY A 609 -20.80 -3.34 12.05
N GLU A 610 -19.83 -3.82 12.88
CA GLU A 610 -20.03 -4.99 13.74
C GLU A 610 -21.11 -4.72 14.79
#